data_72baff12501dc5ee4b7a3fd566a96ff3
#
_entry.id   72baff12501dc5ee4b7a3fd566a96ff3
#
_cell.length_a   1.000
_cell.length_b   1.000
_cell.length_c   1.000
_cell.angle_alpha   90.00
_cell.angle_beta   90.00
_cell.angle_gamma   90.00
#
_symmetry.space_group_name_H-M   'P 1'
#
loop_
_entity.id
_entity.type
_entity.pdbx_description
1 polymer ?
#
loop_
_entity_poly.entity_id
_entity_poly.type
_entity_poly.pdbx_seq_one_letter_code
_entity_poly.pdbx_strand_id
1 'polypeptide(L)'
;MNKVYYESLEEAIERNKPNIASTKRKLEEAGVKYVLSSWIDMHGIPKTKPVPMSDFEALCMGKGPQFAVHSVSFVPELSPADPDQIMLPDLNAVYICPWDKTTAIIFADLFWEGAPYNVCPRQALKRIIQEKQEEGYSGFAGIEPEFIVMKYNEKGEPVKAALVSHTT
;
A
#
# COMPACT_ATOMS: atom_id res chain seq x y z
N MET A 1 3.96 -17.77 -11.47
CA MET A 1 2.92 -16.95 -10.81
C MET A 1 3.39 -16.58 -9.42
N ASN A 2 3.30 -15.32 -9.02
CA ASN A 2 3.72 -14.92 -7.67
C ASN A 2 2.74 -15.50 -6.65
N LYS A 3 3.26 -16.18 -5.64
CA LYS A 3 2.45 -16.73 -4.56
C LYS A 3 1.92 -15.58 -3.71
N VAL A 4 0.61 -15.58 -3.44
CA VAL A 4 -0.05 -14.65 -2.55
C VAL A 4 -0.23 -15.32 -1.19
N TYR A 5 -0.03 -14.57 -0.11
CA TYR A 5 -0.10 -15.07 1.26
C TYR A 5 -1.15 -14.29 2.04
N TYR A 6 -2.11 -15.02 2.60
CA TYR A 6 -3.02 -14.56 3.63
C TYR A 6 -2.63 -15.30 4.92
N GLU A 7 -1.96 -14.61 5.81
CA GLU A 7 -1.21 -15.20 6.92
C GLU A 7 -1.23 -14.28 8.15
N SER A 8 -0.88 -14.77 9.32
CA SER A 8 -0.75 -13.98 10.55
C SER A 8 0.38 -12.93 10.43
N LEU A 9 0.35 -11.94 11.33
CA LEU A 9 1.41 -10.92 11.41
C LEU A 9 2.79 -11.56 11.64
N GLU A 10 2.88 -12.56 12.52
CA GLU A 10 4.13 -13.24 12.83
C GLU A 10 4.70 -13.97 11.60
N GLU A 11 3.87 -14.73 10.90
CA GLU A 11 4.26 -15.42 9.65
C GLU A 11 4.71 -14.44 8.58
N ALA A 12 4.01 -13.32 8.43
CA ALA A 12 4.35 -12.28 7.46
C ALA A 12 5.69 -11.59 7.79
N ILE A 13 5.97 -11.35 9.08
CA ILE A 13 7.27 -10.84 9.54
C ILE A 13 8.38 -11.84 9.23
N GLU A 14 8.20 -13.13 9.58
CA GLU A 14 9.20 -14.17 9.31
C GLU A 14 9.49 -14.29 7.81
N ARG A 15 8.48 -14.22 6.97
CA ARG A 15 8.63 -14.23 5.50
C ARG A 15 9.40 -13.02 4.99
N ASN A 16 9.25 -11.84 5.60
CA ASN A 16 9.94 -10.62 5.20
C ASN A 16 11.41 -10.59 5.62
N LYS A 17 11.76 -11.16 6.79
CA LYS A 17 13.11 -11.09 7.40
C LYS A 17 14.28 -11.30 6.43
N PRO A 18 14.29 -12.35 5.57
CA PRO A 18 15.42 -12.61 4.67
C PRO A 18 15.68 -11.47 3.67
N ASN A 19 14.66 -10.67 3.36
CA ASN A 19 14.70 -9.66 2.31
C ASN A 19 14.85 -8.23 2.84
N ILE A 20 14.70 -7.98 4.14
CA ILE A 20 14.73 -6.64 4.72
C ILE A 20 16.03 -5.92 4.42
N ALA A 21 17.17 -6.52 4.77
CA ALA A 21 18.49 -5.90 4.59
C ALA A 21 18.83 -5.63 3.11
N SER A 22 18.48 -6.56 2.22
CA SER A 22 18.72 -6.39 0.78
C SER A 22 17.83 -5.31 0.18
N THR A 23 16.56 -5.22 0.59
CA THR A 23 15.64 -4.18 0.13
C THR A 23 16.07 -2.80 0.65
N LYS A 24 16.42 -2.69 1.93
CA LYS A 24 16.96 -1.46 2.51
C LYS A 24 18.14 -0.94 1.74
N ARG A 25 19.16 -1.80 1.54
CA ARG A 25 20.37 -1.44 0.80
C ARG A 25 20.06 -0.93 -0.63
N LYS A 26 19.21 -1.62 -1.37
CA LYS A 26 18.79 -1.18 -2.72
C LYS A 26 18.16 0.20 -2.72
N LEU A 27 17.33 0.50 -1.73
CA LEU A 27 16.69 1.81 -1.61
C LEU A 27 17.71 2.90 -1.24
N GLU A 28 18.62 2.63 -0.31
CA GLU A 28 19.69 3.55 0.09
C GLU A 28 20.67 3.84 -1.06
N GLU A 29 21.09 2.82 -1.81
CA GLU A 29 21.93 2.94 -3.01
C GLU A 29 21.25 3.77 -4.11
N ALA A 30 19.92 3.70 -4.20
CA ALA A 30 19.12 4.54 -5.10
C ALA A 30 18.88 5.97 -4.59
N GLY A 31 19.36 6.32 -3.40
CA GLY A 31 19.25 7.65 -2.80
C GLY A 31 17.94 7.91 -2.05
N VAL A 32 17.16 6.88 -1.78
CA VAL A 32 15.90 7.00 -1.01
C VAL A 32 16.21 7.38 0.43
N LYS A 33 15.51 8.40 0.94
CA LYS A 33 15.60 8.88 2.32
C LYS A 33 14.36 8.54 3.15
N TYR A 34 13.21 8.44 2.49
CA TYR A 34 11.92 8.16 3.11
C TYR A 34 11.16 7.09 2.33
N VAL A 35 10.46 6.23 3.05
CA VAL A 35 9.44 5.36 2.48
C VAL A 35 8.07 5.84 2.92
N LEU A 36 7.15 5.94 1.97
CA LEU A 36 5.73 6.19 2.20
C LEU A 36 5.06 4.84 2.40
N SER A 37 4.89 4.42 3.65
CA SER A 37 4.16 3.21 3.97
C SER A 37 2.67 3.46 3.76
N SER A 38 2.09 2.80 2.77
CA SER A 38 0.78 3.13 2.21
C SER A 38 -0.16 1.94 2.23
N TRP A 39 -1.41 2.17 2.52
CA TRP A 39 -2.49 1.21 2.42
C TRP A 39 -3.75 1.88 1.86
N ILE A 40 -4.72 1.09 1.41
CA ILE A 40 -5.97 1.58 0.85
C ILE A 40 -7.09 1.28 1.84
N ASP A 41 -7.89 2.27 2.19
CA ASP A 41 -9.04 2.07 3.06
C ASP A 41 -10.25 1.46 2.31
N MET A 42 -11.31 1.16 3.04
CA MET A 42 -12.53 0.55 2.46
C MET A 42 -13.27 1.46 1.46
N HIS A 43 -12.94 2.74 1.41
CA HIS A 43 -13.48 3.70 0.43
C HIS A 43 -12.57 3.86 -0.80
N GLY A 44 -11.47 3.09 -0.89
CA GLY A 44 -10.51 3.20 -1.97
C GLY A 44 -9.53 4.38 -1.82
N ILE A 45 -9.48 5.02 -0.64
CA ILE A 45 -8.64 6.20 -0.40
C ILE A 45 -7.28 5.73 0.14
N PRO A 46 -6.16 6.12 -0.51
CA PRO A 46 -4.83 5.81 0.01
C PRO A 46 -4.55 6.58 1.30
N LYS A 47 -4.10 5.85 2.30
CA LYS A 47 -3.59 6.36 3.57
C LYS A 47 -2.09 6.09 3.62
N THR A 48 -1.33 7.08 4.09
CA THR A 48 0.12 7.00 4.02
C THR A 48 0.76 7.63 5.24
N LYS A 49 1.82 6.97 5.74
CA LYS A 49 2.72 7.58 6.73
C LYS A 49 4.16 7.54 6.21
N PRO A 50 4.88 8.68 6.22
CA PRO A 50 6.30 8.71 5.88
C PRO A 50 7.12 8.09 7.00
N VAL A 51 8.07 7.25 6.63
CA VAL A 51 9.03 6.60 7.54
C VAL A 51 10.44 6.85 7.01
N PRO A 52 11.36 7.42 7.80
CA PRO A 52 12.75 7.60 7.40
C PRO A 52 13.44 6.24 7.21
N MET A 53 14.44 6.18 6.32
CA MET A 53 15.17 4.95 6.05
C MET A 53 15.90 4.38 7.29
N SER A 54 16.22 5.21 8.29
CA SER A 54 16.73 4.73 9.60
C SER A 54 15.79 3.74 10.28
N ASP A 55 14.48 3.92 10.10
CA ASP A 55 13.43 3.13 10.77
C ASP A 55 12.82 2.05 9.88
N PHE A 56 13.37 1.86 8.67
CA PHE A 56 12.86 0.90 7.69
C PHE A 56 12.81 -0.55 8.24
N GLU A 57 13.83 -0.96 8.98
CA GLU A 57 13.87 -2.30 9.57
C GLU A 57 12.78 -2.46 10.65
N ALA A 58 12.59 -1.44 11.51
CA ALA A 58 11.54 -1.44 12.51
C ALA A 58 10.15 -1.50 11.86
N LEU A 59 9.93 -0.74 10.78
CA LEU A 59 8.71 -0.80 9.97
C LEU A 59 8.44 -2.22 9.47
N CYS A 60 9.47 -2.89 8.90
CA CYS A 60 9.35 -4.25 8.37
C CYS A 60 9.14 -5.33 9.44
N MET A 61 9.39 -5.01 10.69
CA MET A 61 9.16 -5.86 11.85
C MET A 61 7.82 -5.55 12.57
N GLY A 62 6.94 -4.77 11.96
CA GLY A 62 5.66 -4.39 12.55
C GLY A 62 5.76 -3.38 13.70
N LYS A 63 6.91 -2.72 13.85
CA LYS A 63 7.18 -1.69 14.88
C LYS A 63 7.17 -0.27 14.30
N GLY A 64 6.61 -0.11 13.12
CA GLY A 64 6.45 1.19 12.47
C GLY A 64 5.23 1.97 12.97
N PRO A 65 4.87 3.04 12.27
CA PRO A 65 3.68 3.82 12.59
C PRO A 65 2.42 2.96 12.56
N GLN A 66 1.51 3.21 13.48
CA GLN A 66 0.24 2.52 13.61
C GLN A 66 -0.92 3.46 13.30
N PHE A 67 -2.11 2.92 13.07
CA PHE A 67 -3.34 3.66 12.86
C PHE A 67 -4.40 3.26 13.87
N ALA A 68 -5.09 4.25 14.41
CA ALA A 68 -6.26 4.00 15.24
C ALA A 68 -7.37 3.34 14.39
N VAL A 69 -7.73 2.11 14.75
CA VAL A 69 -8.65 1.28 13.97
C VAL A 69 -10.03 1.93 13.78
N HIS A 70 -10.57 2.57 14.83
CA HIS A 70 -11.88 3.20 14.80
C HIS A 70 -11.96 4.40 13.86
N SER A 71 -10.86 5.18 13.71
CA SER A 71 -10.86 6.43 12.93
C SER A 71 -10.62 6.24 11.45
N VAL A 72 -10.09 5.10 11.03
CA VAL A 72 -9.71 4.86 9.64
C VAL A 72 -10.51 3.75 8.95
N SER A 73 -11.23 2.95 9.73
CA SER A 73 -12.01 1.82 9.19
C SER A 73 -13.51 2.09 9.14
N PHE A 74 -13.99 3.12 9.82
CA PHE A 74 -15.43 3.46 9.90
C PHE A 74 -16.32 2.28 10.31
N VAL A 75 -15.82 1.42 11.19
CA VAL A 75 -16.56 0.27 11.72
C VAL A 75 -17.21 0.72 13.03
N PRO A 76 -18.55 0.75 13.10
CA PRO A 76 -19.28 1.34 14.24
C PRO A 76 -19.02 0.64 15.58
N GLU A 77 -18.62 -0.64 15.53
CA GLU A 77 -18.37 -1.46 16.72
C GLU A 77 -17.02 -1.15 17.38
N LEU A 78 -16.15 -0.41 16.68
CA LEU A 78 -14.82 -0.06 17.17
C LEU A 78 -14.80 1.28 17.88
N SER A 79 -13.99 1.39 18.92
CA SER A 79 -13.87 2.56 19.79
C SER A 79 -12.42 3.07 19.88
N PRO A 80 -12.20 4.28 20.42
CA PRO A 80 -10.86 4.78 20.70
C PRO A 80 -10.05 3.94 21.70
N ALA A 81 -10.69 3.02 22.43
CA ALA A 81 -10.05 2.13 23.39
C ALA A 81 -9.50 0.85 22.74
N ASP A 82 -9.89 0.58 21.49
CA ASP A 82 -9.39 -0.59 20.76
C ASP A 82 -7.94 -0.41 20.31
N PRO A 83 -7.15 -1.51 20.21
CA PRO A 83 -5.77 -1.45 19.78
C PRO A 83 -5.61 -0.86 18.38
N ASP A 84 -4.48 -0.20 18.14
CA ASP A 84 -4.12 0.31 16.82
C ASP A 84 -3.83 -0.81 15.82
N GLN A 85 -4.06 -0.53 14.55
CA GLN A 85 -3.69 -1.40 13.45
C GLN A 85 -2.20 -1.31 13.17
N ILE A 86 -1.58 -2.46 12.89
CA ILE A 86 -0.19 -2.56 12.47
C ILE A 86 -0.13 -2.58 10.94
N MET A 87 0.69 -1.70 10.38
CA MET A 87 1.07 -1.67 8.98
C MET A 87 2.32 -2.50 8.76
N LEU A 88 2.24 -3.60 8.01
CA LEU A 88 3.41 -4.38 7.61
C LEU A 88 3.67 -4.22 6.11
N PRO A 89 4.84 -3.71 5.69
CA PRO A 89 5.17 -3.54 4.29
C PRO A 89 5.24 -4.85 3.52
N ASP A 90 4.73 -4.84 2.29
CA ASP A 90 4.98 -5.88 1.31
C ASP A 90 6.26 -5.55 0.52
N LEU A 91 7.35 -6.26 0.81
CA LEU A 91 8.65 -6.01 0.19
C LEU A 91 8.68 -6.30 -1.32
N ASN A 92 7.62 -6.92 -1.88
CA ASN A 92 7.45 -7.10 -3.32
C ASN A 92 6.71 -5.92 -3.99
N ALA A 93 6.18 -4.98 -3.19
CA ALA A 93 5.38 -3.85 -3.66
C ALA A 93 6.03 -2.51 -3.26
N VAL A 94 7.29 -2.33 -3.69
CA VAL A 94 8.13 -1.15 -3.41
C VAL A 94 8.44 -0.42 -4.70
N TYR A 95 8.16 0.88 -4.77
CA TYR A 95 8.30 1.70 -5.96
C TYR A 95 8.96 3.03 -5.64
N ILE A 96 10.12 3.33 -6.25
CA ILE A 96 10.74 4.65 -6.15
C ILE A 96 9.91 5.64 -6.94
N CYS A 97 9.54 6.78 -6.33
CA CYS A 97 8.73 7.79 -6.98
C CYS A 97 9.45 8.36 -8.21
N PRO A 98 8.85 8.35 -9.40
CA PRO A 98 9.50 8.88 -10.60
C PRO A 98 9.74 10.40 -10.55
N TRP A 99 8.93 11.12 -9.77
CA TRP A 99 9.01 12.59 -9.60
C TRP A 99 9.87 13.02 -8.41
N ASP A 100 10.18 12.12 -7.46
CA ASP A 100 11.06 12.37 -6.32
C ASP A 100 11.87 11.11 -5.98
N LYS A 101 13.12 11.07 -6.41
CA LYS A 101 14.01 9.91 -6.23
C LYS A 101 14.43 9.69 -4.78
N THR A 102 14.20 10.67 -3.90
CA THR A 102 14.49 10.51 -2.47
C THR A 102 13.37 9.80 -1.71
N THR A 103 12.26 9.50 -2.37
CA THR A 103 11.07 8.91 -1.79
C THR A 103 10.68 7.62 -2.52
N ALA A 104 10.34 6.58 -1.76
CA ALA A 104 9.72 5.36 -2.29
C ALA A 104 8.35 5.14 -1.67
N ILE A 105 7.41 4.59 -2.44
CA ILE A 105 6.12 4.11 -1.93
C ILE A 105 6.26 2.60 -1.68
N ILE A 106 5.81 2.15 -0.52
CA ILE A 106 5.71 0.74 -0.18
C ILE A 106 4.28 0.42 0.25
N PHE A 107 3.64 -0.52 -0.44
CA PHE A 107 2.30 -0.94 -0.05
C PHE A 107 2.37 -1.87 1.15
N ALA A 108 1.44 -1.70 2.08
CA ALA A 108 1.39 -2.43 3.33
C ALA A 108 0.09 -3.22 3.48
N ASP A 109 0.19 -4.32 4.17
CA ASP A 109 -0.93 -5.09 4.68
C ASP A 109 -1.26 -4.63 6.10
N LEU A 110 -2.55 -4.61 6.44
CA LEU A 110 -2.99 -4.27 7.78
C LEU A 110 -3.25 -5.51 8.62
N PHE A 111 -2.79 -5.44 9.86
CA PHE A 111 -3.02 -6.46 10.87
C PHE A 111 -3.64 -5.83 12.12
N TRP A 112 -4.52 -6.55 12.76
CA TRP A 112 -5.14 -6.17 14.02
C TRP A 112 -5.12 -7.37 14.96
N GLU A 113 -4.60 -7.17 16.18
CA GLU A 113 -4.44 -8.22 17.18
C GLU A 113 -3.73 -9.48 16.64
N GLY A 114 -2.71 -9.28 15.80
CA GLY A 114 -1.90 -10.36 15.24
C GLY A 114 -2.49 -11.08 14.03
N ALA A 115 -3.76 -10.81 13.68
CA ALA A 115 -4.43 -11.40 12.53
C ALA A 115 -4.51 -10.42 11.35
N PRO A 116 -4.66 -10.92 10.10
CA PRO A 116 -5.01 -10.07 8.97
C PRO A 116 -6.27 -9.27 9.26
N TYR A 117 -6.23 -7.95 9.03
CA TYR A 117 -7.39 -7.11 9.30
C TYR A 117 -8.44 -7.26 8.18
N ASN A 118 -9.59 -7.85 8.51
CA ASN A 118 -10.62 -8.24 7.55
C ASN A 118 -11.25 -7.07 6.77
N VAL A 119 -11.21 -5.85 7.31
CA VAL A 119 -11.74 -4.65 6.65
C VAL A 119 -10.71 -4.05 5.68
N CYS A 120 -9.46 -4.52 5.70
CA CYS A 120 -8.44 -4.10 4.74
C CYS A 120 -8.74 -4.71 3.35
N PRO A 121 -9.00 -3.91 2.30
CA PRO A 121 -9.30 -4.42 0.97
C PRO A 121 -8.19 -5.29 0.39
N ARG A 122 -6.92 -4.95 0.68
CA ARG A 122 -5.77 -5.72 0.23
C ARG A 122 -5.71 -7.10 0.90
N GLN A 123 -6.02 -7.21 2.20
CA GLN A 123 -6.08 -8.49 2.90
C GLN A 123 -7.28 -9.33 2.40
N ALA A 124 -8.43 -8.71 2.20
CA ALA A 124 -9.60 -9.38 1.63
C ALA A 124 -9.29 -9.97 0.24
N LEU A 125 -8.62 -9.19 -0.62
CA LEU A 125 -8.21 -9.65 -1.95
C LEU A 125 -7.20 -10.81 -1.86
N LYS A 126 -6.21 -10.74 -0.98
CA LYS A 126 -5.22 -11.80 -0.77
C LYS A 126 -5.89 -13.12 -0.34
N ARG A 127 -6.86 -13.04 0.59
CA ARG A 127 -7.64 -14.20 1.03
C ARG A 127 -8.36 -14.86 -0.15
N ILE A 128 -9.10 -14.10 -0.94
CA ILE A 128 -9.84 -14.63 -2.09
C ILE A 128 -8.90 -15.22 -3.15
N ILE A 129 -7.77 -14.56 -3.42
CA ILE A 129 -6.79 -15.08 -4.39
C ILE A 129 -6.22 -16.43 -3.90
N GLN A 130 -5.86 -16.52 -2.61
CA GLN A 130 -5.33 -17.76 -2.05
C GLN A 130 -6.35 -18.89 -2.12
N GLU A 131 -7.59 -18.67 -1.68
CA GLU A 131 -8.69 -19.63 -1.77
C GLU A 131 -8.88 -20.14 -3.20
N LYS A 132 -8.87 -19.23 -4.18
CA LYS A 132 -9.04 -19.61 -5.61
C LYS A 132 -7.83 -20.32 -6.19
N GLN A 133 -6.62 -19.99 -5.74
CA GLN A 133 -5.42 -20.73 -6.14
C GLN A 133 -5.41 -22.18 -5.63
N GLU A 134 -5.92 -22.41 -4.41
CA GLU A 134 -6.09 -23.75 -3.83
C GLU A 134 -7.11 -24.60 -4.60
N GLU A 135 -8.14 -23.95 -5.16
CA GLU A 135 -9.12 -24.58 -6.07
C GLU A 135 -8.57 -24.78 -7.51
N GLY A 136 -7.34 -24.33 -7.80
CA GLY A 136 -6.70 -24.47 -9.12
C GLY A 136 -6.97 -23.32 -10.10
N TYR A 137 -7.59 -22.24 -9.67
CA TYR A 137 -7.86 -21.08 -10.52
C TYR A 137 -6.70 -20.09 -10.55
N SER A 138 -6.58 -19.35 -11.65
CA SER A 138 -5.69 -18.20 -11.84
C SER A 138 -6.48 -17.02 -12.37
N GLY A 139 -6.34 -15.87 -11.72
CA GLY A 139 -7.00 -14.64 -12.13
C GLY A 139 -6.05 -13.73 -12.91
N PHE A 140 -6.59 -13.01 -13.90
CA PHE A 140 -5.94 -11.92 -14.59
C PHE A 140 -6.84 -10.70 -14.50
N ALA A 141 -6.23 -9.52 -14.28
CA ALA A 141 -6.94 -8.25 -14.24
C ALA A 141 -6.20 -7.24 -15.11
N GLY A 142 -6.95 -6.51 -15.94
CA GLY A 142 -6.48 -5.30 -16.61
C GLY A 142 -6.94 -4.08 -15.81
N ILE A 143 -6.06 -3.09 -15.63
CA ILE A 143 -6.40 -1.84 -14.98
C ILE A 143 -6.36 -0.75 -16.05
N GLU A 144 -7.49 -0.07 -16.26
CA GLU A 144 -7.68 0.97 -17.27
C GLU A 144 -7.91 2.33 -16.59
N PRO A 145 -6.83 3.03 -16.17
CA PRO A 145 -6.97 4.34 -15.55
C PRO A 145 -7.39 5.38 -16.59
N GLU A 146 -8.48 6.10 -16.32
CA GLU A 146 -8.96 7.20 -17.13
C GLU A 146 -8.71 8.54 -16.43
N PHE A 147 -8.21 9.52 -17.18
CA PHE A 147 -8.01 10.87 -16.65
C PHE A 147 -8.13 11.92 -17.74
N ILE A 148 -8.48 13.14 -17.34
CA ILE A 148 -8.51 14.30 -18.22
C ILE A 148 -7.47 15.30 -17.70
N VAL A 149 -6.52 15.67 -18.57
CA VAL A 149 -5.55 16.73 -18.25
C VAL A 149 -6.22 18.09 -18.46
N MET A 150 -6.26 18.88 -17.40
CA MET A 150 -6.88 20.20 -17.35
C MET A 150 -5.82 21.28 -17.16
N LYS A 151 -6.12 22.48 -17.64
CA LYS A 151 -5.39 23.72 -17.33
C LYS A 151 -6.38 24.81 -16.96
N TYR A 152 -5.92 25.85 -16.29
CA TYR A 152 -6.74 27.05 -16.06
C TYR A 152 -6.59 28.03 -17.23
N ASN A 153 -7.69 28.60 -17.68
CA ASN A 153 -7.69 29.71 -18.64
C ASN A 153 -7.38 31.04 -17.91
N GLU A 154 -7.32 32.13 -18.66
CA GLU A 154 -7.06 33.49 -18.12
C GLU A 154 -8.11 33.97 -17.11
N LYS A 155 -9.30 33.37 -17.09
CA LYS A 155 -10.37 33.66 -16.12
C LYS A 155 -10.32 32.79 -14.88
N GLY A 156 -9.35 31.85 -14.78
CA GLY A 156 -9.26 30.89 -13.69
C GLY A 156 -10.24 29.72 -13.79
N GLU A 157 -10.85 29.49 -14.97
CA GLU A 157 -11.79 28.37 -15.20
C GLU A 157 -11.02 27.14 -15.71
N PRO A 158 -11.34 25.90 -15.23
CA PRO A 158 -10.70 24.69 -15.72
C PRO A 158 -11.15 24.38 -17.15
N VAL A 159 -10.18 24.22 -18.05
CA VAL A 159 -10.40 23.83 -19.45
C VAL A 159 -9.47 22.68 -19.83
N LYS A 160 -9.82 21.90 -20.86
CA LYS A 160 -8.93 20.82 -21.32
C LYS A 160 -7.56 21.36 -21.72
N ALA A 161 -6.49 20.72 -21.23
CA ALA A 161 -5.11 21.15 -21.50
C ALA A 161 -4.69 20.90 -22.96
N ALA A 162 -5.21 19.83 -23.58
CA ALA A 162 -4.97 19.50 -24.98
C ALA A 162 -6.29 19.33 -25.72
N LEU A 163 -6.40 19.94 -26.89
CA LEU A 163 -7.40 19.62 -27.87
C LEU A 163 -6.82 18.53 -28.77
N VAL A 164 -7.10 17.27 -28.46
CA VAL A 164 -6.87 16.20 -29.43
C VAL A 164 -8.05 16.25 -30.41
N SER A 165 -7.82 16.84 -31.55
CA SER A 165 -8.73 16.68 -32.70
C SER A 165 -8.52 15.26 -33.23
N HIS A 166 -9.42 14.34 -32.89
CA HIS A 166 -9.57 13.12 -33.67
C HIS A 166 -10.29 13.50 -34.96
N THR A 167 -9.53 13.95 -35.94
CA THR A 167 -9.97 13.88 -37.34
C THR A 167 -9.68 12.45 -37.78
N THR A 168 -10.72 11.61 -37.77
CA THR A 168 -10.74 10.36 -38.52
C THR A 168 -10.89 10.69 -40.00
#